data_8b01b68953af1629af493e6db920a3fa
#
_entry.id   8b01b68953af1629af493e6db920a3fa
#
_cell.length_a   1.000
_cell.length_b   1.000
_cell.length_c   1.000
_cell.angle_alpha   90.00
_cell.angle_beta   90.00
_cell.angle_gamma   90.00
#
_symmetry.space_group_name_H-M   'P 1'
#
loop_
_entity.id
_entity.type
_entity.pdbx_description
1 polymer ?
#
loop_
_entity_poly.entity_id
_entity_poly.type
_entity_poly.pdbx_seq_one_letter_code
_entity_poly.pdbx_strand_id
1 'polypeptide(L)'
;MVANIRETELSDFERVIGLLRQLWPDKELNRNSLLKIFSTCIRSPDNIYLCAEIDGHVIGFCSLVVRENLRVEGLVAHIDELIIDEPHRRMGFGAELLEAASAAAKKKGCKIVELDSAFYRQDAHKFYSKKGFEKKAYLFSKDLRS
;
A
#
# COMPACT_ATOMS: atom_id res chain seq x y z
N MET A 1 -17.71 -11.76 -6.38
CA MET A 1 -16.37 -12.28 -6.66
C MET A 1 -15.44 -11.86 -5.54
N VAL A 2 -14.65 -12.77 -5.03
CA VAL A 2 -13.73 -12.52 -3.91
C VAL A 2 -12.30 -12.68 -4.41
N ALA A 3 -11.45 -11.73 -4.05
CA ALA A 3 -10.03 -11.83 -4.38
C ALA A 3 -9.31 -12.72 -3.37
N ASN A 4 -8.26 -13.39 -3.81
CA ASN A 4 -7.33 -14.05 -2.92
C ASN A 4 -6.26 -13.04 -2.51
N ILE A 5 -6.17 -12.74 -1.22
CA ILE A 5 -5.15 -11.83 -0.68
C ILE A 5 -4.02 -12.68 -0.13
N ARG A 6 -2.82 -12.41 -0.59
CA ARG A 6 -1.62 -13.16 -0.18
C ARG A 6 -0.39 -12.25 -0.09
N GLU A 7 0.66 -12.78 0.51
CA GLU A 7 1.94 -12.10 0.51
C GLU A 7 2.48 -11.99 -0.92
N THR A 8 3.11 -10.86 -1.22
CA THR A 8 3.72 -10.62 -2.51
C THR A 8 5.04 -11.38 -2.62
N GLU A 9 5.31 -11.96 -3.77
CA GLU A 9 6.55 -12.69 -4.06
C GLU A 9 7.40 -11.90 -5.06
N LEU A 10 8.68 -12.21 -5.14
CA LEU A 10 9.58 -11.54 -6.08
C LEU A 10 9.10 -11.68 -7.52
N SER A 11 8.51 -12.82 -7.87
CA SER A 11 7.96 -13.09 -9.20
C SER A 11 6.78 -12.18 -9.57
N ASP A 12 6.20 -11.47 -8.61
CA ASP A 12 5.09 -10.55 -8.84
C ASP A 12 5.55 -9.17 -9.33
N PHE A 13 6.86 -8.93 -9.37
CA PHE A 13 7.41 -7.58 -9.61
C PHE A 13 6.87 -6.93 -10.88
N GLU A 14 6.82 -7.66 -11.99
CA GLU A 14 6.37 -7.06 -13.27
C GLU A 14 4.90 -6.60 -13.20
N ARG A 15 4.05 -7.35 -12.52
CA ARG A 15 2.66 -6.94 -12.31
C ARG A 15 2.57 -5.77 -11.35
N VAL A 16 3.37 -5.77 -10.29
CA VAL A 16 3.37 -4.68 -9.31
C VAL A 16 3.82 -3.37 -9.96
N ILE A 17 4.89 -3.38 -10.77
CA ILE A 17 5.35 -2.16 -11.44
C ILE A 17 4.27 -1.61 -12.40
N GLY A 18 3.52 -2.50 -13.06
CA GLY A 18 2.38 -2.08 -13.89
C GLY A 18 1.31 -1.37 -13.08
N LEU A 19 1.02 -1.85 -11.87
CA LEU A 19 0.06 -1.22 -10.96
C LEU A 19 0.59 0.13 -10.44
N LEU A 20 1.88 0.21 -10.13
CA LEU A 20 2.50 1.47 -9.67
C LEU A 20 2.46 2.55 -10.75
N ARG A 21 2.56 2.17 -12.02
CA ARG A 21 2.39 3.11 -13.14
C ARG A 21 0.99 3.72 -13.16
N GLN A 22 -0.01 2.96 -12.74
CA GLN A 22 -1.37 3.47 -12.62
C GLN A 22 -1.53 4.39 -11.40
N LEU A 23 -0.83 4.09 -10.31
CA LEU A 23 -0.86 4.90 -9.09
C LEU A 23 -0.19 6.26 -9.32
N TRP A 24 0.91 6.28 -10.07
CA TRP A 24 1.69 7.49 -10.36
C TRP A 24 1.85 7.68 -11.86
N PRO A 25 0.78 8.04 -12.57
CA PRO A 25 0.80 8.10 -14.05
C PRO A 25 1.75 9.13 -14.62
N ASP A 26 2.05 10.20 -13.84
CA ASP A 26 2.94 11.27 -14.30
C ASP A 26 4.40 11.05 -13.92
N LYS A 27 4.70 9.96 -13.23
CA LYS A 27 6.05 9.66 -12.78
C LYS A 27 6.71 8.65 -13.73
N GLU A 28 7.92 8.98 -14.17
CA GLU A 28 8.75 8.03 -14.90
C GLU A 28 9.44 7.11 -13.90
N LEU A 29 9.09 5.82 -13.93
CA LEU A 29 9.62 4.83 -13.00
C LEU A 29 10.89 4.21 -13.55
N ASN A 30 11.93 4.14 -12.72
CA ASN A 30 13.16 3.44 -13.05
C ASN A 30 13.03 1.98 -12.59
N ARG A 31 12.91 1.07 -13.56
CA ARG A 31 12.67 -0.34 -13.28
C ARG A 31 13.76 -0.97 -12.42
N ASN A 32 15.03 -0.68 -12.72
CA ASN A 32 16.15 -1.28 -11.99
C ASN A 32 16.20 -0.80 -10.53
N SER A 33 15.96 0.48 -10.30
CA SER A 33 15.89 1.04 -8.93
C SER A 33 14.74 0.42 -8.15
N LEU A 34 13.56 0.31 -8.78
CA LEU A 34 12.40 -0.29 -8.15
C LEU A 34 12.61 -1.77 -7.82
N LEU A 35 13.23 -2.52 -8.74
CA LEU A 35 13.49 -3.94 -8.51
C LEU A 35 14.42 -4.14 -7.32
N LYS A 36 15.44 -3.28 -7.18
CA LYS A 36 16.37 -3.34 -6.06
C LYS A 36 15.65 -3.08 -4.74
N ILE A 37 14.84 -2.03 -4.68
CA ILE A 37 14.06 -1.69 -3.48
C ILE A 37 13.06 -2.79 -3.15
N PHE A 38 12.31 -3.23 -4.15
CA PHE A 38 11.31 -4.29 -4.02
C PHE A 38 11.93 -5.57 -3.45
N SER A 39 13.07 -5.99 -4.01
CA SER A 39 13.78 -7.20 -3.56
C SER A 39 14.24 -7.10 -2.11
N THR A 40 14.69 -5.92 -1.69
CA THR A 40 15.11 -5.67 -0.31
C THR A 40 13.92 -5.66 0.64
N CYS A 41 12.88 -4.90 0.27
CA CYS A 41 11.72 -4.70 1.13
C CYS A 41 10.91 -5.98 1.34
N ILE A 42 10.79 -6.81 0.31
CA ILE A 42 10.00 -8.03 0.40
C ILE A 42 10.60 -9.03 1.38
N ARG A 43 11.89 -8.92 1.66
CA ARG A 43 12.61 -9.78 2.61
C ARG A 43 12.68 -9.20 4.02
N SER A 44 12.34 -7.94 4.19
CA SER A 44 12.43 -7.27 5.48
C SER A 44 11.22 -7.61 6.36
N PRO A 45 11.44 -7.99 7.63
CA PRO A 45 10.34 -8.25 8.55
C PRO A 45 9.56 -6.99 8.91
N ASP A 46 10.12 -5.80 8.64
CA ASP A 46 9.46 -4.52 8.92
C ASP A 46 8.54 -4.07 7.79
N ASN A 47 8.48 -4.82 6.70
CA ASN A 47 7.61 -4.50 5.56
C ASN A 47 6.56 -5.60 5.39
N ILE A 48 5.37 -5.17 5.01
CA ILE A 48 4.27 -6.08 4.66
C ILE A 48 3.85 -5.72 3.24
N TYR A 49 4.06 -6.64 2.30
CA TYR A 49 3.68 -6.47 0.91
C TYR A 49 2.60 -7.50 0.58
N LEU A 50 1.42 -7.03 0.22
CA LEU A 50 0.26 -7.88 -0.07
C LEU A 50 -0.21 -7.67 -1.51
N CYS A 51 -0.63 -8.77 -2.13
CA CYS A 51 -1.27 -8.77 -3.44
C CYS A 51 -2.70 -9.28 -3.32
N ALA A 52 -3.57 -8.71 -4.14
CA ALA A 52 -4.89 -9.27 -4.39
C ALA A 52 -4.87 -9.93 -5.76
N GLU A 53 -5.31 -11.19 -5.86
CA GLU A 53 -5.35 -11.89 -7.15
C GLU A 53 -6.70 -12.51 -7.42
N ILE A 54 -7.05 -12.58 -8.70
CA ILE A 54 -8.25 -13.23 -9.21
C ILE A 54 -7.80 -14.16 -10.33
N ASP A 55 -8.17 -15.45 -10.22
CA ASP A 55 -7.81 -16.46 -11.23
C ASP A 55 -6.32 -16.46 -11.58
N GLY A 56 -5.47 -16.28 -10.56
CA GLY A 56 -4.03 -16.29 -10.72
C GLY A 56 -3.43 -14.98 -11.23
N HIS A 57 -4.23 -13.94 -11.46
CA HIS A 57 -3.77 -12.63 -11.91
C HIS A 57 -3.77 -11.63 -10.77
N VAL A 58 -2.65 -10.99 -10.54
CA VAL A 58 -2.52 -9.92 -9.54
C VAL A 58 -3.27 -8.69 -10.05
N ILE A 59 -4.29 -8.29 -9.31
CA ILE A 59 -5.13 -7.11 -9.64
C ILE A 59 -5.01 -5.99 -8.61
N GLY A 60 -4.25 -6.20 -7.56
CA GLY A 60 -4.07 -5.18 -6.53
C GLY A 60 -2.78 -5.37 -5.75
N PHE A 61 -2.29 -4.27 -5.17
CA PHE A 61 -1.07 -4.27 -4.39
C PHE A 61 -1.20 -3.28 -3.23
N CYS A 62 -0.69 -3.68 -2.07
CA CYS A 62 -0.61 -2.83 -0.90
C CYS A 62 0.71 -3.05 -0.19
N SER A 63 1.39 -1.97 0.15
CA SER A 63 2.63 -2.03 0.91
C SER A 63 2.51 -1.23 2.20
N LEU A 64 3.04 -1.81 3.29
CA LEU A 64 3.10 -1.15 4.59
C LEU A 64 4.51 -1.27 5.14
N VAL A 65 4.90 -0.26 5.90
CA VAL A 65 6.13 -0.27 6.71
C VAL A 65 5.71 -0.24 8.17
N VAL A 66 6.30 -1.12 8.97
CA VAL A 66 6.05 -1.19 10.42
C VAL A 66 7.25 -0.57 11.13
N ARG A 67 7.00 0.36 12.03
CA ARG A 67 8.05 0.99 12.81
C ARG A 67 7.60 1.33 14.21
N GLU A 68 8.57 1.46 15.11
CA GLU A 68 8.32 1.97 16.47
C GLU A 68 8.05 3.47 16.40
N ASN A 69 7.14 3.93 17.22
CA ASN A 69 6.73 5.33 17.24
C ASN A 69 6.56 5.79 18.68
N LEU A 70 7.26 6.87 19.05
CA LEU A 70 7.24 7.39 20.42
C LEU A 70 5.86 7.91 20.84
N ARG A 71 5.18 8.62 19.93
CA ARG A 71 3.86 9.19 20.23
C ARG A 71 2.82 8.12 20.52
N VAL A 72 2.91 7.01 19.83
CA VAL A 72 1.98 5.87 19.98
C VAL A 72 2.42 4.93 21.09
N GLU A 73 3.69 5.05 21.51
CA GLU A 73 4.30 4.17 22.50
C GLU A 73 4.23 2.70 22.07
N GLY A 74 4.52 2.45 20.80
CA GLY A 74 4.44 1.13 20.21
C GLY A 74 4.63 1.18 18.71
N LEU A 75 4.12 0.15 18.03
CA LEU A 75 4.27 0.00 16.59
C LEU A 75 3.16 0.71 15.83
N VAL A 76 3.56 1.33 14.72
CA VAL A 76 2.67 1.95 13.73
C VAL A 76 2.94 1.29 12.39
N ALA A 77 1.91 0.97 11.63
CA ALA A 77 2.02 0.56 10.25
C ALA A 77 1.62 1.74 9.35
N HIS A 78 2.50 2.08 8.41
CA HIS A 78 2.23 3.12 7.43
C HIS A 78 2.03 2.50 6.06
N ILE A 79 0.88 2.75 5.45
CA ILE A 79 0.59 2.28 4.09
C ILE A 79 1.25 3.25 3.12
N ASP A 80 2.23 2.75 2.35
CA ASP A 80 2.91 3.55 1.34
C ASP A 80 2.18 3.53 0.00
N GLU A 81 1.69 2.36 -0.41
CA GLU A 81 0.96 2.18 -1.66
C GLU A 81 -0.29 1.33 -1.45
N LEU A 82 -1.36 1.72 -2.12
CA LEU A 82 -2.58 0.93 -2.20
C LEU A 82 -3.19 1.20 -3.58
N ILE A 83 -3.24 0.19 -4.43
CA ILE A 83 -3.72 0.33 -5.81
C ILE A 83 -4.45 -0.92 -6.27
N ILE A 84 -5.57 -0.71 -6.96
CA ILE A 84 -6.30 -1.77 -7.66
C ILE A 84 -6.24 -1.45 -9.15
N ASP A 85 -6.01 -2.48 -9.95
CA ASP A 85 -5.98 -2.39 -11.40
C ASP A 85 -7.28 -1.76 -11.91
N GLU A 86 -7.16 -0.82 -12.82
CA GLU A 86 -8.28 0.03 -13.27
C GLU A 86 -9.55 -0.76 -13.63
N PRO A 87 -9.47 -1.85 -14.43
CA PRO A 87 -10.69 -2.59 -14.79
C PRO A 87 -11.40 -3.25 -13.60
N HIS A 88 -10.73 -3.37 -12.48
CA HIS A 88 -11.26 -4.04 -11.29
C HIS A 88 -11.65 -3.08 -10.17
N ARG A 89 -11.61 -1.77 -10.41
CA ARG A 89 -12.00 -0.76 -9.43
C ARG A 89 -13.51 -0.72 -9.24
N ARG A 90 -13.94 -0.21 -8.08
CA ARG A 90 -15.36 -0.07 -7.70
C ARG A 90 -16.09 -1.40 -7.53
N MET A 91 -15.35 -2.46 -7.26
CA MET A 91 -15.89 -3.80 -7.03
C MET A 91 -15.62 -4.30 -5.60
N GLY A 92 -15.10 -3.44 -4.72
CA GLY A 92 -14.82 -3.79 -3.33
C GLY A 92 -13.45 -4.39 -3.06
N PHE A 93 -12.60 -4.57 -4.07
CA PHE A 93 -11.28 -5.18 -3.89
C PHE A 93 -10.33 -4.30 -3.08
N GLY A 94 -10.43 -2.99 -3.24
CA GLY A 94 -9.64 -2.05 -2.43
C GLY A 94 -9.96 -2.17 -0.95
N ALA A 95 -11.25 -2.34 -0.62
CA ALA A 95 -11.69 -2.54 0.75
C ALA A 95 -11.18 -3.87 1.32
N GLU A 96 -11.24 -4.94 0.54
CA GLU A 96 -10.72 -6.25 0.96
C GLU A 96 -9.21 -6.17 1.24
N LEU A 97 -8.47 -5.52 0.34
CA LEU A 97 -7.01 -5.40 0.47
C LEU A 97 -6.64 -4.53 1.67
N LEU A 98 -7.33 -3.42 1.88
CA LEU A 98 -7.11 -2.53 3.01
C LEU A 98 -7.41 -3.24 4.33
N GLU A 99 -8.47 -4.02 4.38
CA GLU A 99 -8.86 -4.79 5.57
C GLU A 99 -7.82 -5.86 5.89
N ALA A 100 -7.34 -6.57 4.87
CA ALA A 100 -6.26 -7.55 5.02
C ALA A 100 -4.97 -6.91 5.52
N ALA A 101 -4.62 -5.73 4.98
CA ALA A 101 -3.45 -4.98 5.42
C ALA A 101 -3.57 -4.56 6.89
N SER A 102 -4.73 -4.06 7.29
CA SER A 102 -5.00 -3.68 8.67
C SER A 102 -4.90 -4.88 9.61
N ALA A 103 -5.44 -6.01 9.19
CA ALA A 103 -5.37 -7.25 9.98
C ALA A 103 -3.92 -7.73 10.13
N ALA A 104 -3.13 -7.66 9.07
CA ALA A 104 -1.71 -8.03 9.11
C ALA A 104 -0.91 -7.12 10.05
N ALA A 105 -1.20 -5.82 10.03
CA ALA A 105 -0.58 -4.85 10.92
C ALA A 105 -0.94 -5.14 12.38
N LYS A 106 -2.21 -5.41 12.65
CA LYS A 106 -2.69 -5.76 13.99
C LYS A 106 -2.02 -7.03 14.52
N LYS A 107 -1.87 -8.03 13.64
CA LYS A 107 -1.22 -9.29 14.01
C LYS A 107 0.25 -9.08 14.40
N LYS A 108 0.93 -8.10 13.80
CA LYS A 108 2.30 -7.73 14.18
C LYS A 108 2.38 -6.90 15.46
N GLY A 109 1.24 -6.51 16.02
CA GLY A 109 1.19 -5.72 17.25
C GLY A 109 1.08 -4.22 17.02
N CYS A 110 0.81 -3.77 15.80
CA CYS A 110 0.64 -2.35 15.52
C CYS A 110 -0.61 -1.82 16.22
N LYS A 111 -0.50 -0.64 16.77
CA LYS A 111 -1.59 0.06 17.43
C LYS A 111 -2.39 0.94 16.48
N ILE A 112 -1.75 1.39 15.40
CA ILE A 112 -2.31 2.32 14.44
C ILE A 112 -1.87 1.90 13.04
N VAL A 113 -2.77 2.08 12.07
CA VAL A 113 -2.47 2.07 10.64
C VAL A 113 -2.73 3.48 10.13
N GLU A 114 -1.77 4.04 9.41
CA GLU A 114 -1.88 5.39 8.86
C GLU A 114 -1.44 5.41 7.40
N LEU A 115 -1.81 6.48 6.68
CA LEU A 115 -1.41 6.69 5.30
C LEU A 115 -1.45 8.18 4.97
N ASP A 116 -0.78 8.53 3.87
CA ASP A 116 -0.87 9.85 3.26
C ASP A 116 -1.64 9.74 1.95
N SER A 117 -2.41 10.76 1.62
CA SER A 117 -3.14 10.83 0.36
C SER A 117 -3.08 12.25 -0.17
N ALA A 118 -2.76 12.38 -1.45
CA ALA A 118 -2.64 13.69 -2.08
C ALA A 118 -3.97 14.47 -2.02
N PHE A 119 -3.89 15.78 -1.89
CA PHE A 119 -5.07 16.65 -1.74
C PHE A 119 -6.10 16.46 -2.84
N TYR A 120 -5.67 16.23 -4.07
CA TYR A 120 -6.58 16.12 -5.21
C TYR A 120 -7.33 14.78 -5.28
N ARG A 121 -6.93 13.78 -4.47
CA ARG A 121 -7.53 12.43 -4.50
C ARG A 121 -8.76 12.35 -3.59
N GLN A 122 -9.77 13.16 -3.89
CA GLN A 122 -10.96 13.28 -3.03
C GLN A 122 -11.79 11.99 -2.92
N ASP A 123 -11.85 11.20 -3.98
CA ASP A 123 -12.56 9.91 -3.94
C ASP A 123 -11.87 8.94 -2.98
N ALA A 124 -10.53 8.94 -2.96
CA ALA A 124 -9.77 8.14 -2.03
C ALA A 124 -10.03 8.60 -0.59
N HIS A 125 -10.11 9.92 -0.34
CA HIS A 125 -10.41 10.45 1.00
C HIS A 125 -11.76 9.98 1.50
N LYS A 126 -12.78 9.99 0.65
CA LYS A 126 -14.11 9.47 1.00
C LYS A 126 -14.05 7.98 1.34
N PHE A 127 -13.30 7.22 0.54
CA PHE A 127 -13.10 5.80 0.77
C PHE A 127 -12.47 5.54 2.14
N TYR A 128 -11.38 6.23 2.47
CA TYR A 128 -10.69 6.07 3.75
C TYR A 128 -11.58 6.46 4.93
N SER A 129 -12.33 7.57 4.80
CA SER A 129 -13.25 8.01 5.86
C SER A 129 -14.32 6.95 6.15
N LYS A 130 -14.87 6.32 5.11
CA LYS A 130 -15.84 5.24 5.27
C LYS A 130 -15.25 4.02 5.96
N LYS A 131 -13.94 3.82 5.85
CA LYS A 131 -13.23 2.68 6.48
C LYS A 131 -12.68 3.00 7.86
N GLY A 132 -13.08 4.12 8.45
CA GLY A 132 -12.71 4.49 9.81
C GLY A 132 -11.43 5.30 9.95
N PHE A 133 -10.84 5.74 8.85
CA PHE A 133 -9.67 6.61 8.89
C PHE A 133 -10.09 8.06 9.12
N GLU A 134 -9.36 8.74 10.00
CA GLU A 134 -9.56 10.15 10.29
C GLU A 134 -8.45 10.99 9.65
N LYS A 135 -8.81 12.14 9.13
CA LYS A 135 -7.85 13.10 8.60
C LYS A 135 -7.22 13.84 9.78
N LYS A 136 -5.94 13.58 10.07
CA LYS A 136 -5.28 14.08 11.30
C LYS A 136 -4.15 15.07 11.06
N ALA A 137 -3.51 15.05 9.88
CA ALA A 137 -2.30 15.83 9.69
C ALA A 137 -2.08 16.17 8.22
N TYR A 138 -1.22 17.14 7.99
CA TYR A 138 -0.68 17.45 6.67
C TYR A 138 0.69 16.80 6.53
N LEU A 139 1.00 16.28 5.37
CA LEU A 139 2.32 15.80 5.03
C LEU A 139 3.14 16.96 4.48
N PHE A 140 4.31 17.22 5.07
CA PHE A 140 5.29 18.17 4.54
C PHE A 140 6.49 17.37 4.05
N SER A 141 6.90 17.61 2.82
CA SER A 141 8.07 16.94 2.27
C SER A 141 9.01 17.96 1.61
N LYS A 142 10.30 17.68 1.65
CA LYS A 142 11.33 18.48 1.01
C LYS A 142 12.21 17.54 0.19
N ASP A 143 12.33 17.84 -1.10
CA ASP A 143 13.20 17.05 -1.96
C ASP A 143 14.66 17.34 -1.58
N LEU A 144 15.40 16.30 -1.27
CA LEU A 144 16.82 16.41 -0.87
C LEU A 144 17.78 16.10 -2.03
N ARG A 145 17.25 15.74 -3.18
CA ARG A 145 18.08 15.50 -4.37
C ARG A 145 18.55 16.84 -4.91
N SER A 146 19.81 16.91 -5.26
CA SER A 146 20.42 18.13 -5.78
C SER A 146 20.21 18.28 -7.29
#